data_e67a302e21bc826c6554ea2a405da873
#
_entry.id   e67a302e21bc826c6554ea2a405da873
#
_cell.length_a   1.000
_cell.length_b   1.000
_cell.length_c   1.000
_cell.angle_alpha   90.00
_cell.angle_beta   90.00
_cell.angle_gamma   90.00
#
_symmetry.space_group_name_H-M   'P 1'
#
loop_
_entity.id
_entity.type
_entity.pdbx_description
1 polymer ?
#
loop_
_entity_poly.entity_id
_entity_poly.type
_entity_poly.pdbx_seq_one_letter_code
_entity_poly.pdbx_strand_id
1 'polypeptide(L)'
;MTMRQRSIRPFASLALATAIAALAPLGALAQTDSYSSAAHDFEITTVAEGLEVPWSMTWLPNGDMLVTERPGRLRIVRNGTLLAAPVEGIPEVHAVGQGGLFDVLPHPDFESNNLVYLSFSKPLPDESTTTVIRGTFENDRLSNVETIFQADTMGRNGHYGGRIAFDNDGYLFITIGDRQASPSGDLQAHPAQDLANHNGTVIRLHDDGRVPSDNPFVGRRDALPEIYSYGHRNPQGIDIHPVTGDVWTDEHGPQGGDELNIEEAGKNYGWPVIGYGVNYGPGLP
;
A
#
# COMPACT_ATOMS: atom_id res chain seq x y z
N MET A 1 -91.06 38.90 -30.24
CA MET A 1 -90.46 37.71 -29.70
C MET A 1 -89.01 37.70 -30.15
N THR A 2 -88.11 38.23 -29.41
CA THR A 2 -86.74 38.60 -29.81
C THR A 2 -85.74 37.60 -29.20
N MET A 3 -85.10 36.80 -30.07
CA MET A 3 -84.01 35.82 -29.69
C MET A 3 -82.72 36.64 -29.51
N ARG A 4 -82.11 36.57 -28.34
CA ARG A 4 -80.72 37.00 -28.11
C ARG A 4 -79.73 36.02 -28.50
N GLN A 5 -78.88 36.35 -29.46
CA GLN A 5 -77.66 35.59 -29.78
C GLN A 5 -76.63 35.76 -28.68
N ARG A 6 -76.09 34.63 -28.14
CA ARG A 6 -74.92 34.59 -27.25
C ARG A 6 -73.65 34.41 -28.07
N SER A 7 -72.76 35.34 -28.02
CA SER A 7 -71.44 35.25 -28.59
C SER A 7 -70.53 34.33 -27.76
N ILE A 8 -69.90 33.33 -28.39
CA ILE A 8 -68.88 32.46 -27.79
C ILE A 8 -67.54 33.12 -28.03
N ARG A 9 -66.80 33.46 -26.96
CA ARG A 9 -65.41 33.90 -27.04
C ARG A 9 -64.48 32.69 -27.11
N PRO A 10 -63.42 32.69 -27.94
CA PRO A 10 -62.44 31.60 -27.96
C PRO A 10 -61.49 31.71 -26.75
N PHE A 11 -61.25 30.56 -26.13
CA PHE A 11 -60.20 30.40 -25.11
C PHE A 11 -58.84 30.41 -25.78
N ALA A 12 -57.97 31.33 -25.41
CA ALA A 12 -56.57 31.32 -25.78
C ALA A 12 -55.81 30.27 -24.93
N SER A 13 -55.27 29.24 -25.58
CA SER A 13 -54.41 28.24 -24.94
C SER A 13 -53.02 28.84 -24.72
N LEU A 14 -52.67 29.05 -23.46
CA LEU A 14 -51.34 29.49 -23.05
C LEU A 14 -50.43 28.26 -23.01
N ALA A 15 -49.54 28.11 -24.01
CA ALA A 15 -48.51 27.06 -24.02
C ALA A 15 -47.40 27.43 -23.02
N LEU A 16 -47.30 26.67 -21.93
CA LEU A 16 -46.23 26.79 -20.91
C LEU A 16 -45.01 26.08 -21.48
N ALA A 17 -44.02 26.84 -21.97
CA ALA A 17 -42.73 26.30 -22.35
C ALA A 17 -41.90 26.06 -21.10
N THR A 18 -41.73 24.79 -20.71
CA THR A 18 -40.82 24.36 -19.63
C THR A 18 -39.38 24.41 -20.15
N ALA A 19 -38.62 25.40 -19.77
CA ALA A 19 -37.17 25.43 -19.99
C ALA A 19 -36.51 24.46 -19.03
N ILE A 20 -36.01 23.34 -19.55
CA ILE A 20 -35.10 22.42 -18.82
C ILE A 20 -33.73 23.10 -18.82
N ALA A 21 -33.39 23.75 -17.72
CA ALA A 21 -32.02 24.17 -17.46
C ALA A 21 -31.18 22.94 -17.21
N ALA A 22 -30.29 22.60 -18.16
CA ALA A 22 -29.24 21.60 -17.95
C ALA A 22 -28.27 22.14 -16.88
N LEU A 23 -28.37 21.61 -15.67
CA LEU A 23 -27.35 21.81 -14.64
C LEU A 23 -26.09 21.08 -15.13
N ALA A 24 -25.14 21.83 -15.68
CA ALA A 24 -23.76 21.32 -15.82
C ALA A 24 -23.25 20.98 -14.41
N PRO A 25 -22.55 19.86 -14.21
CA PRO A 25 -21.94 19.60 -12.93
C PRO A 25 -20.93 20.71 -12.67
N LEU A 26 -21.14 21.48 -11.62
CA LEU A 26 -20.11 22.34 -11.05
C LEU A 26 -18.97 21.40 -10.64
N GLY A 27 -17.85 21.47 -11.35
CA GLY A 27 -16.63 20.82 -10.92
C GLY A 27 -16.38 21.22 -9.47
N ALA A 28 -16.25 20.24 -8.58
CA ALA A 28 -15.89 20.49 -7.21
C ALA A 28 -14.56 21.27 -7.23
N LEU A 29 -14.58 22.52 -6.78
CA LEU A 29 -13.36 23.26 -6.54
C LEU A 29 -12.65 22.52 -5.40
N ALA A 30 -11.42 22.08 -5.65
CA ALA A 30 -10.60 21.50 -4.61
C ALA A 30 -10.57 22.46 -3.42
N GLN A 31 -10.99 21.98 -2.25
CA GLN A 31 -10.91 22.76 -1.02
C GLN A 31 -9.43 22.90 -0.68
N THR A 32 -8.94 24.12 -0.58
CA THR A 32 -7.56 24.43 -0.20
C THR A 32 -7.58 25.12 1.14
N ASP A 33 -6.98 24.50 2.14
CA ASP A 33 -6.81 25.08 3.48
C ASP A 33 -5.35 25.49 3.66
N SER A 34 -5.12 26.76 4.03
CA SER A 34 -3.79 27.30 4.29
C SER A 34 -3.45 27.23 5.78
N TYR A 35 -2.25 26.76 6.10
CA TYR A 35 -1.74 26.59 7.44
C TYR A 35 -0.39 27.26 7.61
N SER A 36 -0.13 27.84 8.79
CA SER A 36 1.17 28.36 9.17
C SER A 36 1.90 27.41 10.10
N SER A 37 3.18 27.20 9.85
CA SER A 37 4.08 26.48 10.76
C SER A 37 5.31 27.31 11.08
N ALA A 38 6.14 26.86 12.03
CA ALA A 38 7.36 27.55 12.43
C ALA A 38 8.42 27.62 11.31
N ALA A 39 8.36 26.70 10.33
CA ALA A 39 9.33 26.61 9.25
C ALA A 39 8.80 27.15 7.93
N HIS A 40 7.57 26.76 7.55
CA HIS A 40 6.94 27.14 6.28
C HIS A 40 5.44 27.21 6.42
N ASP A 41 4.81 28.12 5.68
CA ASP A 41 3.39 28.06 5.40
C ASP A 41 3.12 27.02 4.32
N PHE A 42 2.00 26.29 4.43
CA PHE A 42 1.63 25.25 3.47
C PHE A 42 0.12 25.23 3.23
N GLU A 43 -0.26 24.63 2.12
CA GLU A 43 -1.64 24.43 1.72
C GLU A 43 -1.93 22.93 1.66
N ILE A 44 -3.13 22.54 2.10
CA ILE A 44 -3.65 21.19 1.95
C ILE A 44 -4.70 21.22 0.85
N THR A 45 -4.50 20.40 -0.19
CA THR A 45 -5.42 20.27 -1.31
C THR A 45 -5.91 18.84 -1.42
N THR A 46 -7.22 18.63 -1.51
CA THR A 46 -7.80 17.32 -1.78
C THR A 46 -7.51 16.94 -3.22
N VAL A 47 -6.79 15.83 -3.43
CA VAL A 47 -6.44 15.31 -4.76
C VAL A 47 -7.54 14.42 -5.32
N ALA A 48 -8.14 13.55 -4.50
CA ALA A 48 -9.23 12.67 -4.88
C ALA A 48 -10.10 12.32 -3.67
N GLU A 49 -11.38 12.06 -3.93
CA GLU A 49 -12.36 11.60 -2.94
C GLU A 49 -12.93 10.24 -3.34
N GLY A 50 -13.62 9.56 -2.41
CA GLY A 50 -14.32 8.30 -2.68
C GLY A 50 -13.45 7.05 -2.61
N LEU A 51 -12.21 7.15 -2.10
CA LEU A 51 -11.35 6.01 -1.80
C LEU A 51 -11.80 5.31 -0.50
N GLU A 52 -11.70 3.98 -0.47
CA GLU A 52 -12.04 3.17 0.69
C GLU A 52 -10.77 2.59 1.34
N VAL A 53 -10.40 3.12 2.50
CA VAL A 53 -9.20 2.71 3.25
C VAL A 53 -7.96 2.65 2.34
N PRO A 54 -7.53 3.78 1.74
CA PRO A 54 -6.33 3.82 0.92
C PRO A 54 -5.10 3.45 1.77
N TRP A 55 -4.20 2.64 1.22
CA TRP A 55 -3.02 2.18 1.93
C TRP A 55 -1.73 2.77 1.35
N SER A 56 -1.57 2.73 0.03
CA SER A 56 -0.41 3.28 -0.69
C SER A 56 -0.82 3.92 -2.01
N MET A 57 0.08 4.73 -2.54
CA MET A 57 -0.09 5.37 -3.84
C MET A 57 1.26 5.54 -4.55
N THR A 58 1.21 5.58 -5.87
CA THR A 58 2.37 5.89 -6.72
C THR A 58 1.92 6.60 -7.99
N TRP A 59 2.84 7.30 -8.66
CA TRP A 59 2.57 7.92 -9.95
C TRP A 59 3.20 7.12 -11.08
N LEU A 60 2.46 6.98 -12.17
CA LEU A 60 2.99 6.49 -13.43
C LEU A 60 3.57 7.65 -14.26
N PRO A 61 4.48 7.38 -15.20
CA PRO A 61 5.08 8.43 -16.05
C PRO A 61 4.09 9.27 -16.85
N ASN A 62 2.91 8.72 -17.16
CA ASN A 62 1.82 9.42 -17.85
C ASN A 62 1.03 10.39 -16.95
N GLY A 63 1.36 10.47 -15.67
CA GLY A 63 0.68 11.31 -14.67
C GLY A 63 -0.53 10.68 -14.00
N ASP A 64 -0.92 9.45 -14.34
CA ASP A 64 -1.93 8.71 -13.59
C ASP A 64 -1.38 8.32 -12.21
N MET A 65 -2.21 8.41 -11.19
CA MET A 65 -1.87 7.93 -9.86
C MET A 65 -2.57 6.58 -9.62
N LEU A 66 -1.80 5.57 -9.24
CA LEU A 66 -2.32 4.30 -8.75
C LEU A 66 -2.46 4.37 -7.23
N VAL A 67 -3.60 3.92 -6.71
CA VAL A 67 -3.87 3.89 -5.27
C VAL A 67 -4.38 2.52 -4.87
N THR A 68 -3.75 1.89 -3.89
CA THR A 68 -4.26 0.65 -3.31
C THR A 68 -5.32 0.95 -2.27
N GLU A 69 -6.42 0.22 -2.33
CA GLU A 69 -7.42 0.19 -1.26
C GLU A 69 -7.30 -1.14 -0.51
N ARG A 70 -7.18 -1.07 0.81
CA ARG A 70 -6.96 -2.23 1.67
C ARG A 70 -7.90 -3.43 1.40
N PRO A 71 -9.20 -3.22 1.07
CA PRO A 71 -10.10 -4.33 0.73
C PRO A 71 -9.71 -5.17 -0.50
N GLY A 72 -8.69 -4.75 -1.28
CA GLY A 72 -8.17 -5.52 -2.41
C GLY A 72 -8.44 -4.88 -3.79
N ARG A 73 -8.65 -3.58 -3.85
CA ARG A 73 -8.81 -2.87 -5.12
C ARG A 73 -7.61 -1.97 -5.40
N LEU A 74 -7.13 -1.99 -6.63
CA LEU A 74 -6.20 -1.00 -7.15
C LEU A 74 -7.02 0.04 -7.93
N ARG A 75 -6.87 1.32 -7.58
CA ARG A 75 -7.63 2.42 -8.16
C ARG A 75 -6.72 3.32 -8.98
N ILE A 76 -7.33 4.02 -9.93
CA ILE A 76 -6.65 5.01 -10.77
C ILE A 76 -7.27 6.38 -10.51
N VAL A 77 -6.41 7.36 -10.24
CA VAL A 77 -6.78 8.78 -10.30
C VAL A 77 -6.12 9.37 -11.54
N ARG A 78 -6.94 9.79 -12.48
CA ARG A 78 -6.51 10.35 -13.77
C ARG A 78 -6.99 11.79 -13.89
N ASN A 79 -6.06 12.74 -14.09
CA ASN A 79 -6.37 14.17 -14.16
C ASN A 79 -7.19 14.66 -12.95
N GLY A 80 -6.83 14.23 -11.74
CA GLY A 80 -7.52 14.59 -10.50
C GLY A 80 -8.89 13.93 -10.30
N THR A 81 -9.26 12.94 -11.13
CA THR A 81 -10.54 12.24 -11.05
C THR A 81 -10.33 10.76 -10.76
N LEU A 82 -10.95 10.27 -9.68
CA LEU A 82 -11.00 8.83 -9.39
C LEU A 82 -11.86 8.12 -10.43
N LEU A 83 -11.26 7.16 -11.15
CA LEU A 83 -12.00 6.36 -12.12
C LEU A 83 -13.01 5.45 -11.39
N ALA A 84 -14.21 5.30 -11.98
CA ALA A 84 -15.29 4.52 -11.36
C ALA A 84 -14.93 3.03 -11.23
N ALA A 85 -14.34 2.44 -12.28
CA ALA A 85 -13.91 1.05 -12.28
C ALA A 85 -12.52 0.91 -11.62
N PRO A 86 -12.29 -0.10 -10.77
CA PRO A 86 -10.96 -0.48 -10.31
C PRO A 86 -10.17 -1.15 -11.44
N VAL A 87 -8.86 -1.24 -11.28
CA VAL A 87 -7.97 -2.03 -12.14
C VAL A 87 -8.38 -3.50 -12.10
N GLU A 88 -8.53 -4.10 -13.27
CA GLU A 88 -8.79 -5.54 -13.38
C GLU A 88 -7.51 -6.37 -13.17
N GLY A 89 -7.67 -7.65 -12.81
CA GLY A 89 -6.56 -8.61 -12.71
C GLY A 89 -5.84 -8.63 -11.36
N ILE A 90 -6.36 -7.92 -10.36
CA ILE A 90 -5.83 -7.97 -8.99
C ILE A 90 -6.23 -9.32 -8.35
N PRO A 91 -5.29 -10.05 -7.71
CA PRO A 91 -5.59 -11.31 -7.06
C PRO A 91 -6.48 -11.15 -5.82
N GLU A 92 -7.01 -12.27 -5.32
CA GLU A 92 -7.74 -12.29 -4.06
C GLU A 92 -6.84 -11.88 -2.89
N VAL A 93 -7.39 -11.06 -2.00
CA VAL A 93 -6.70 -10.47 -0.85
C VAL A 93 -7.39 -10.85 0.44
N HIS A 94 -6.63 -11.25 1.46
CA HIS A 94 -7.12 -11.51 2.81
C HIS A 94 -7.23 -10.20 3.61
N ALA A 95 -8.34 -9.49 3.46
CA ALA A 95 -8.55 -8.17 4.10
C ALA A 95 -9.11 -8.28 5.52
N VAL A 96 -8.51 -9.12 6.39
CA VAL A 96 -8.92 -9.33 7.79
C VAL A 96 -7.86 -8.80 8.74
N GLY A 97 -8.28 -8.18 9.85
CA GLY A 97 -7.38 -7.54 10.81
C GLY A 97 -6.59 -6.42 10.16
N GLN A 98 -5.27 -6.53 10.14
CA GLN A 98 -4.37 -5.60 9.45
C GLN A 98 -4.05 -6.04 8.00
N GLY A 99 -4.57 -7.19 7.56
CA GLY A 99 -4.39 -7.68 6.20
C GLY A 99 -5.10 -6.83 5.14
N GLY A 100 -4.63 -6.94 3.89
CA GLY A 100 -5.20 -6.20 2.78
C GLY A 100 -4.29 -6.17 1.55
N LEU A 101 -4.67 -5.35 0.57
CA LEU A 101 -3.77 -4.90 -0.49
C LEU A 101 -2.93 -3.75 0.08
N PHE A 102 -1.61 -3.92 0.05
CA PHE A 102 -0.67 -3.00 0.70
C PHE A 102 -0.07 -2.03 -0.31
N ASP A 103 1.09 -2.34 -0.84
CA ASP A 103 1.86 -1.40 -1.64
C ASP A 103 1.67 -1.60 -3.13
N VAL A 104 1.93 -0.53 -3.88
CA VAL A 104 1.98 -0.51 -5.34
C VAL A 104 3.22 0.25 -5.79
N LEU A 105 4.04 -0.36 -6.64
CA LEU A 105 5.29 0.21 -7.11
C LEU A 105 5.48 -0.10 -8.60
N PRO A 106 5.67 0.90 -9.48
CA PRO A 106 6.11 0.66 -10.84
C PRO A 106 7.59 0.25 -10.84
N HIS A 107 7.96 -0.58 -11.80
CA HIS A 107 9.38 -0.89 -12.07
C HIS A 107 10.15 0.39 -12.40
N PRO A 108 11.43 0.53 -12.03
CA PRO A 108 12.24 1.71 -12.43
C PRO A 108 12.22 1.98 -13.93
N ASP A 109 12.20 0.93 -14.76
CA ASP A 109 12.10 1.02 -16.23
C ASP A 109 10.66 0.85 -16.74
N PHE A 110 9.65 1.30 -15.98
CA PHE A 110 8.24 1.12 -16.31
C PHE A 110 7.88 1.58 -17.74
N GLU A 111 8.46 2.66 -18.22
CA GLU A 111 8.22 3.16 -19.59
C GLU A 111 8.56 2.13 -20.67
N SER A 112 9.49 1.20 -20.40
CA SER A 112 9.92 0.18 -21.35
C SER A 112 9.24 -1.17 -21.16
N ASN A 113 8.81 -1.51 -19.92
CA ASN A 113 8.35 -2.86 -19.58
C ASN A 113 6.93 -2.93 -19.03
N ASN A 114 6.33 -1.79 -18.67
CA ASN A 114 4.98 -1.68 -18.06
C ASN A 114 4.78 -2.55 -16.81
N LEU A 115 5.85 -2.91 -16.09
CA LEU A 115 5.74 -3.76 -14.92
C LEU A 115 5.32 -2.95 -13.69
N VAL A 116 4.32 -3.48 -12.96
CA VAL A 116 3.87 -2.98 -11.66
C VAL A 116 3.95 -4.12 -10.64
N TYR A 117 4.43 -3.78 -9.46
CA TYR A 117 4.54 -4.67 -8.30
C TYR A 117 3.44 -4.36 -7.31
N LEU A 118 2.87 -5.39 -6.72
CA LEU A 118 1.89 -5.27 -5.64
C LEU A 118 2.29 -6.19 -4.50
N SER A 119 2.21 -5.68 -3.28
CA SER A 119 2.29 -6.48 -2.07
C SER A 119 0.91 -6.58 -1.42
N PHE A 120 0.59 -7.73 -0.84
CA PHE A 120 -0.70 -7.96 -0.22
C PHE A 120 -0.66 -9.16 0.74
N SER A 121 -1.66 -9.27 1.60
CA SER A 121 -1.90 -10.49 2.38
C SER A 121 -2.65 -11.50 1.52
N LYS A 122 -1.94 -12.55 1.10
CA LYS A 122 -2.51 -13.66 0.33
C LYS A 122 -3.27 -14.62 1.25
N PRO A 123 -4.53 -14.98 0.93
CA PRO A 123 -5.20 -16.04 1.68
C PRO A 123 -4.53 -17.41 1.45
N LEU A 124 -4.38 -18.16 2.53
CA LEU A 124 -3.96 -19.56 2.59
C LEU A 124 -5.08 -20.36 3.25
N PRO A 125 -5.07 -21.71 3.22
CA PRO A 125 -6.16 -22.51 3.76
C PRO A 125 -6.55 -22.19 5.22
N ASP A 126 -5.57 -21.96 6.09
CA ASP A 126 -5.79 -21.72 7.52
C ASP A 126 -5.25 -20.38 8.01
N GLU A 127 -4.56 -19.61 7.15
CA GLU A 127 -3.88 -18.37 7.50
C GLU A 127 -3.75 -17.41 6.30
N SER A 128 -2.89 -16.43 6.41
CA SER A 128 -2.53 -15.53 5.31
C SER A 128 -1.08 -15.10 5.44
N THR A 129 -0.44 -14.72 4.35
CA THR A 129 0.96 -14.29 4.38
C THR A 129 1.22 -13.14 3.42
N THR A 130 2.26 -12.36 3.72
CA THR A 130 2.71 -11.29 2.83
C THR A 130 3.26 -11.89 1.54
N THR A 131 2.72 -11.45 0.43
CA THR A 131 3.07 -11.92 -0.90
C THR A 131 3.32 -10.73 -1.80
N VAL A 132 4.31 -10.83 -2.67
CA VAL A 132 4.59 -9.85 -3.72
C VAL A 132 4.41 -10.49 -5.08
N ILE A 133 3.67 -9.80 -5.92
CA ILE A 133 3.49 -10.14 -7.34
C ILE A 133 4.05 -9.02 -8.20
N ARG A 134 4.36 -9.35 -9.45
CA ARG A 134 4.48 -8.37 -10.52
C ARG A 134 3.57 -8.74 -11.69
N GLY A 135 3.22 -7.75 -12.50
CA GLY A 135 2.42 -7.96 -13.70
C GLY A 135 2.56 -6.82 -14.67
N THR A 136 2.15 -7.03 -15.91
CA THR A 136 2.11 -6.00 -16.95
C THR A 136 0.87 -5.13 -16.76
N PHE A 137 1.04 -3.84 -16.56
CA PHE A 137 -0.04 -2.87 -16.42
C PHE A 137 -0.28 -2.13 -17.74
N GLU A 138 -1.38 -2.43 -18.40
CA GLU A 138 -1.80 -1.81 -19.66
C GLU A 138 -3.32 -1.70 -19.73
N ASN A 139 -3.81 -0.62 -20.31
CA ASN A 139 -5.26 -0.40 -20.54
C ASN A 139 -6.09 -0.55 -19.26
N ASP A 140 -5.61 0.02 -18.15
CA ASP A 140 -6.25 -0.01 -16.82
C ASP A 140 -6.44 -1.45 -16.28
N ARG A 141 -5.55 -2.37 -16.66
CA ARG A 141 -5.59 -3.79 -16.30
C ARG A 141 -4.19 -4.30 -15.95
N LEU A 142 -4.12 -5.18 -14.95
CA LEU A 142 -2.93 -5.99 -14.65
C LEU A 142 -3.07 -7.37 -15.29
N SER A 143 -2.08 -7.76 -16.07
CA SER A 143 -2.02 -9.04 -16.79
C SER A 143 -0.66 -9.71 -16.59
N ASN A 144 -0.50 -10.96 -17.06
CA ASN A 144 0.74 -11.72 -16.91
C ASN A 144 1.26 -11.74 -15.46
N VAL A 145 0.33 -11.86 -14.51
CA VAL A 145 0.61 -11.77 -13.08
C VAL A 145 1.41 -13.01 -12.64
N GLU A 146 2.55 -12.78 -12.01
CA GLU A 146 3.38 -13.82 -11.41
C GLU A 146 3.72 -13.48 -9.95
N THR A 147 3.78 -14.49 -9.11
CA THR A 147 4.27 -14.36 -7.72
C THR A 147 5.78 -14.41 -7.75
N ILE A 148 6.43 -13.34 -7.29
CA ILE A 148 7.89 -13.26 -7.20
C ILE A 148 8.40 -13.51 -5.79
N PHE A 149 7.56 -13.33 -4.78
CA PHE A 149 7.88 -13.62 -3.39
C PHE A 149 6.62 -13.99 -2.60
N GLN A 150 6.74 -14.96 -1.72
CA GLN A 150 5.75 -15.30 -0.71
C GLN A 150 6.45 -15.60 0.59
N ALA A 151 6.13 -14.85 1.64
CA ALA A 151 6.78 -15.03 2.92
C ALA A 151 6.38 -16.36 3.58
N ASP A 152 7.37 -17.04 4.15
CA ASP A 152 7.17 -18.12 5.10
C ASP A 152 7.07 -17.52 6.49
N THR A 153 5.84 -17.17 6.89
CA THR A 153 5.54 -16.56 8.18
C THR A 153 4.37 -17.26 8.83
N MET A 154 4.44 -17.43 10.15
CA MET A 154 3.32 -17.90 10.96
C MET A 154 2.87 -16.79 11.90
N GLY A 155 1.59 -16.74 12.23
CA GLY A 155 1.08 -15.80 13.22
C GLY A 155 -0.34 -15.30 12.96
N ARG A 156 -0.66 -14.18 13.59
CA ARG A 156 -2.00 -13.60 13.59
C ARG A 156 -2.25 -12.73 12.36
N ASN A 157 -3.47 -12.20 12.23
CA ASN A 157 -3.87 -11.27 11.17
C ASN A 157 -3.37 -9.84 11.44
N GLY A 158 -2.07 -9.70 11.68
CA GLY A 158 -1.42 -8.41 11.91
C GLY A 158 0.08 -8.49 11.67
N HIS A 159 0.75 -7.32 11.73
CA HIS A 159 2.16 -7.14 11.49
C HIS A 159 2.64 -7.84 10.21
N TYR A 160 2.07 -7.45 9.09
CA TYR A 160 2.43 -8.01 7.77
C TYR A 160 3.68 -7.35 7.17
N GLY A 161 4.06 -6.14 7.65
CA GLY A 161 4.96 -5.28 6.89
C GLY A 161 4.31 -4.85 5.57
N GLY A 162 4.90 -5.26 4.46
CA GLY A 162 4.26 -5.18 3.14
C GLY A 162 4.68 -3.97 2.30
N ARG A 163 5.59 -3.12 2.76
CA ARG A 163 6.14 -2.04 1.95
C ARG A 163 7.25 -2.57 1.04
N ILE A 164 7.35 -2.04 -0.18
CA ILE A 164 8.34 -2.45 -1.18
C ILE A 164 9.05 -1.23 -1.77
N ALA A 165 10.34 -1.37 -2.07
CA ALA A 165 11.13 -0.32 -2.73
C ALA A 165 12.22 -0.92 -3.62
N PHE A 166 12.55 -0.25 -4.73
CA PHE A 166 13.75 -0.55 -5.51
C PHE A 166 14.91 0.33 -5.10
N ASP A 167 16.08 -0.25 -4.90
CA ASP A 167 17.30 0.53 -4.75
C ASP A 167 17.84 1.03 -6.11
N ASN A 168 18.92 1.82 -6.04
CA ASN A 168 19.54 2.40 -7.23
C ASN A 168 20.21 1.35 -8.15
N ASP A 169 20.46 0.13 -7.66
CA ASP A 169 21.04 -0.98 -8.40
C ASP A 169 19.98 -1.92 -8.98
N GLY A 170 18.67 -1.63 -8.72
CA GLY A 170 17.54 -2.37 -9.23
C GLY A 170 17.18 -3.61 -8.41
N TYR A 171 17.64 -3.72 -7.17
CA TYR A 171 17.18 -4.74 -6.24
C TYR A 171 15.88 -4.32 -5.56
N LEU A 172 14.96 -5.28 -5.42
CA LEU A 172 13.71 -5.10 -4.73
C LEU A 172 13.86 -5.45 -3.25
N PHE A 173 13.54 -4.51 -2.39
CA PHE A 173 13.42 -4.69 -0.94
C PHE A 173 11.96 -4.84 -0.53
N ILE A 174 11.69 -5.73 0.43
CA ILE A 174 10.35 -6.05 0.93
C ILE A 174 10.40 -6.12 2.44
N THR A 175 9.50 -5.41 3.12
CA THR A 175 9.39 -5.47 4.59
C THR A 175 8.40 -6.54 5.02
N ILE A 176 8.77 -7.33 6.04
CA ILE A 176 7.93 -8.37 6.62
C ILE A 176 7.87 -8.17 8.14
N GLY A 177 6.68 -8.15 8.71
CA GLY A 177 6.49 -8.04 10.15
C GLY A 177 6.55 -9.39 10.88
N ASP A 178 6.58 -9.34 12.22
CA ASP A 178 6.66 -10.51 13.10
C ASP A 178 5.33 -11.28 13.25
N ARG A 179 4.28 -10.87 12.53
CA ARG A 179 2.94 -11.46 12.53
C ARG A 179 2.28 -11.51 13.91
N GLN A 180 2.59 -10.50 14.75
CA GLN A 180 2.12 -10.40 16.14
C GLN A 180 2.52 -11.62 16.98
N ALA A 181 3.69 -12.17 16.75
CA ALA A 181 4.27 -13.17 17.64
C ALA A 181 4.44 -12.58 19.05
N SER A 182 4.20 -13.41 20.07
CA SER A 182 4.20 -12.89 21.47
C SER A 182 5.61 -12.58 21.94
N PRO A 183 5.90 -11.34 22.36
CA PRO A 183 7.20 -10.98 22.94
C PRO A 183 7.28 -11.43 24.41
N SER A 184 7.20 -12.74 24.67
CA SER A 184 7.19 -13.32 26.03
C SER A 184 7.97 -14.64 26.06
N GLY A 185 8.44 -15.03 27.25
CA GLY A 185 9.25 -16.22 27.43
C GLY A 185 10.70 -16.01 27.02
N ASP A 186 11.28 -16.95 26.31
CA ASP A 186 12.65 -16.81 25.76
C ASP A 186 12.61 -15.91 24.50
N LEU A 187 12.99 -14.65 24.67
CA LEU A 187 12.98 -13.68 23.59
C LEU A 187 13.99 -13.97 22.48
N GLN A 188 15.04 -14.74 22.78
CA GLN A 188 16.02 -15.19 21.76
C GLN A 188 15.43 -16.27 20.84
N ALA A 189 14.40 -16.98 21.29
CA ALA A 189 13.68 -17.95 20.49
C ALA A 189 12.46 -17.35 19.76
N HIS A 190 12.29 -16.04 19.80
CA HIS A 190 11.20 -15.37 19.08
C HIS A 190 11.37 -15.50 17.57
N PRO A 191 10.29 -15.69 16.77
CA PRO A 191 10.40 -15.86 15.31
C PRO A 191 11.19 -14.75 14.58
N ALA A 192 11.13 -13.50 15.05
CA ALA A 192 11.91 -12.40 14.48
C ALA A 192 13.43 -12.52 14.73
N GLN A 193 13.88 -13.45 15.59
CA GLN A 193 15.29 -13.75 15.85
C GLN A 193 15.74 -15.05 15.14
N ASP A 194 14.82 -15.75 14.45
CA ASP A 194 15.08 -17.00 13.76
C ASP A 194 15.15 -16.79 12.24
N LEU A 195 16.33 -16.93 11.66
CA LEU A 195 16.58 -16.76 10.24
C LEU A 195 16.00 -17.89 9.36
N ALA A 196 15.44 -18.96 9.95
CA ALA A 196 14.79 -20.04 9.21
C ALA A 196 13.35 -19.71 8.78
N ASN A 197 12.86 -18.52 9.07
CA ASN A 197 11.55 -17.99 8.65
C ASN A 197 11.65 -16.48 8.30
N HIS A 198 10.56 -15.90 7.78
CA HIS A 198 10.56 -14.47 7.38
C HIS A 198 9.94 -13.52 8.41
N ASN A 199 9.58 -13.96 9.61
CA ASN A 199 8.99 -13.07 10.60
C ASN A 199 9.98 -11.96 11.01
N GLY A 200 9.56 -10.70 10.89
CA GLY A 200 10.38 -9.56 11.29
C GLY A 200 11.67 -9.39 10.50
N THR A 201 11.58 -9.43 9.18
CA THR A 201 12.73 -9.35 8.28
C THR A 201 12.55 -8.27 7.22
N VAL A 202 13.66 -7.80 6.66
CA VAL A 202 13.72 -7.14 5.36
C VAL A 202 14.33 -8.11 4.36
N ILE A 203 13.67 -8.26 3.23
CA ILE A 203 14.04 -9.17 2.14
C ILE A 203 14.70 -8.36 1.02
N ARG A 204 15.72 -8.91 0.35
CA ARG A 204 16.33 -8.33 -0.86
C ARG A 204 16.36 -9.36 -1.98
N LEU A 205 15.79 -8.98 -3.14
CA LEU A 205 15.66 -9.82 -4.32
C LEU A 205 16.06 -9.06 -5.60
N HIS A 206 16.28 -9.78 -6.68
CA HIS A 206 16.18 -9.24 -8.01
C HIS A 206 14.70 -8.89 -8.34
N ASP A 207 14.48 -8.09 -9.34
CA ASP A 207 13.16 -7.69 -9.84
C ASP A 207 12.24 -8.87 -10.21
N ASP A 208 12.82 -10.02 -10.52
CA ASP A 208 12.13 -11.26 -10.90
C ASP A 208 12.00 -12.29 -9.75
N GLY A 209 12.37 -11.90 -8.53
CA GLY A 209 12.27 -12.75 -7.35
C GLY A 209 13.47 -13.66 -7.10
N ARG A 210 14.49 -13.67 -7.97
CA ARG A 210 15.73 -14.42 -7.73
C ARG A 210 16.51 -13.81 -6.56
N VAL A 211 17.15 -14.65 -5.77
CA VAL A 211 18.00 -14.24 -4.66
C VAL A 211 19.36 -13.73 -5.18
N PRO A 212 19.78 -12.51 -4.82
CA PRO A 212 21.13 -12.02 -5.13
C PRO A 212 22.22 -12.89 -4.48
N SER A 213 23.27 -13.20 -5.24
CA SER A 213 24.35 -14.07 -4.76
C SER A 213 25.20 -13.44 -3.65
N ASP A 214 25.12 -12.13 -3.47
CA ASP A 214 25.82 -11.33 -2.46
C ASP A 214 24.96 -11.02 -1.24
N ASN A 215 23.77 -11.60 -1.12
CA ASN A 215 22.95 -11.48 0.10
C ASN A 215 23.69 -12.08 1.31
N PRO A 216 23.51 -11.48 2.52
CA PRO A 216 24.36 -11.78 3.68
C PRO A 216 24.26 -13.22 4.19
N PHE A 217 23.16 -13.90 3.91
CA PHE A 217 22.91 -15.26 4.42
C PHE A 217 23.00 -16.35 3.34
N VAL A 218 23.38 -16.01 2.12
CA VAL A 218 23.61 -16.99 1.04
C VAL A 218 24.66 -18.02 1.47
N GLY A 219 24.33 -19.31 1.27
CA GLY A 219 25.20 -20.44 1.65
C GLY A 219 25.10 -20.88 3.11
N ARG A 220 24.36 -20.17 3.96
CA ARG A 220 24.03 -20.64 5.31
C ARG A 220 22.91 -21.69 5.25
N ARG A 221 23.02 -22.75 6.07
CA ARG A 221 22.02 -23.84 6.10
C ARG A 221 20.85 -23.54 7.06
N ASP A 222 21.07 -22.64 7.99
CA ASP A 222 20.18 -22.24 9.07
C ASP A 222 19.52 -20.87 8.81
N ALA A 223 19.56 -20.39 7.58
CA ALA A 223 19.01 -19.09 7.22
C ALA A 223 18.43 -19.11 5.80
N LEU A 224 17.35 -18.36 5.59
CA LEU A 224 16.77 -18.12 4.29
C LEU A 224 17.66 -17.11 3.54
N PRO A 225 18.08 -17.42 2.31
CA PRO A 225 19.11 -16.65 1.60
C PRO A 225 18.61 -15.28 1.10
N GLU A 226 17.32 -15.07 1.02
CA GLU A 226 16.69 -13.81 0.62
C GLU A 226 16.64 -12.77 1.74
N ILE A 227 16.86 -13.14 3.00
CA ILE A 227 16.87 -12.21 4.13
C ILE A 227 18.07 -11.25 4.01
N TYR A 228 17.80 -9.95 4.12
CA TYR A 228 18.79 -8.89 4.16
C TYR A 228 19.12 -8.44 5.58
N SER A 229 18.08 -8.19 6.40
CA SER A 229 18.17 -7.85 7.83
C SER A 229 17.04 -8.56 8.59
N TYR A 230 17.11 -8.57 9.93
CA TYR A 230 16.14 -9.27 10.77
C TYR A 230 16.02 -8.61 12.15
N GLY A 231 15.11 -9.11 12.98
CA GLY A 231 14.89 -8.56 14.30
C GLY A 231 14.01 -7.31 14.30
N HIS A 232 13.05 -7.27 13.36
CA HIS A 232 12.05 -6.22 13.22
C HIS A 232 10.72 -6.64 13.84
N ARG A 233 9.92 -5.66 14.27
CA ARG A 233 8.56 -5.90 14.74
C ARG A 233 7.53 -5.79 13.63
N ASN A 234 7.37 -4.61 13.05
CA ASN A 234 6.41 -4.37 11.97
C ASN A 234 6.83 -3.16 11.12
N PRO A 235 7.83 -3.33 10.27
CA PRO A 235 8.25 -2.26 9.37
C PRO A 235 7.18 -2.04 8.28
N GLN A 236 6.63 -0.84 8.23
CA GLN A 236 5.59 -0.44 7.27
C GLN A 236 6.01 0.75 6.39
N GLY A 237 7.19 1.27 6.56
CA GLY A 237 7.86 2.18 5.64
C GLY A 237 9.17 1.59 5.14
N ILE A 238 9.50 1.85 3.90
CA ILE A 238 10.83 1.64 3.31
C ILE A 238 11.01 2.64 2.17
N ASP A 239 12.17 3.25 2.14
CA ASP A 239 12.55 4.11 1.01
C ASP A 239 14.07 4.17 0.89
N ILE A 240 14.55 4.65 -0.25
CA ILE A 240 15.97 4.78 -0.54
C ILE A 240 16.39 6.23 -0.38
N HIS A 241 17.37 6.46 0.47
CA HIS A 241 17.85 7.82 0.70
C HIS A 241 18.44 8.43 -0.59
N PRO A 242 17.91 9.55 -1.08
CA PRO A 242 18.17 10.03 -2.45
C PRO A 242 19.62 10.48 -2.69
N VAL A 243 20.41 10.68 -1.65
CA VAL A 243 21.80 11.13 -1.76
C VAL A 243 22.79 10.01 -1.48
N THR A 244 22.54 9.18 -0.45
CA THR A 244 23.47 8.13 -0.03
C THR A 244 23.17 6.78 -0.64
N GLY A 245 21.93 6.54 -1.08
CA GLY A 245 21.46 5.22 -1.55
C GLY A 245 21.18 4.22 -0.45
N ASP A 246 21.29 4.63 0.82
CA ASP A 246 20.98 3.76 1.95
C ASP A 246 19.49 3.41 1.96
N VAL A 247 19.18 2.17 2.34
CA VAL A 247 17.82 1.72 2.57
C VAL A 247 17.38 2.14 3.97
N TRP A 248 16.27 2.85 4.05
CA TRP A 248 15.69 3.31 5.31
C TRP A 248 14.34 2.64 5.52
N THR A 249 14.09 2.19 6.75
CA THR A 249 12.77 1.67 7.15
C THR A 249 12.24 2.45 8.35
N ASP A 250 10.91 2.52 8.45
CA ASP A 250 10.24 2.87 9.71
C ASP A 250 9.39 1.69 10.19
N GLU A 251 9.34 1.50 11.50
CA GLU A 251 8.58 0.42 12.08
C GLU A 251 7.84 0.80 13.36
N HIS A 252 6.70 0.14 13.54
CA HIS A 252 5.91 0.28 14.75
C HIS A 252 6.51 -0.47 15.92
N GLY A 253 6.84 0.26 16.98
CA GLY A 253 7.08 -0.30 18.30
C GLY A 253 5.79 -0.80 18.98
N PRO A 254 5.86 -1.31 20.23
CA PRO A 254 4.65 -1.64 20.99
C PRO A 254 3.94 -0.36 21.48
N GLN A 255 3.95 -0.06 22.76
CA GLN A 255 3.40 1.21 23.26
C GLN A 255 4.52 2.27 23.28
N GLY A 256 4.67 3.01 22.17
CA GLY A 256 5.81 3.86 21.87
C GLY A 256 7.01 3.07 21.35
N GLY A 257 8.14 3.74 21.15
CA GLY A 257 9.36 3.11 20.65
C GLY A 257 9.29 2.73 19.17
N ASP A 258 8.53 3.50 18.39
CA ASP A 258 8.59 3.43 16.93
C ASP A 258 10.01 3.82 16.47
N GLU A 259 10.53 3.14 15.47
CA GLU A 259 11.93 3.25 15.07
C GLU A 259 12.05 3.73 13.61
N LEU A 260 13.13 4.46 13.36
CA LEU A 260 13.61 4.77 12.02
C LEU A 260 15.00 4.16 11.88
N ASN A 261 15.15 3.20 10.99
CA ASN A 261 16.33 2.39 10.83
C ASN A 261 17.03 2.63 9.49
N ILE A 262 18.37 2.55 9.48
CA ILE A 262 19.17 2.41 8.25
C ILE A 262 19.52 0.95 8.12
N GLU A 263 19.04 0.30 7.06
CA GLU A 263 19.21 -1.13 6.87
C GLU A 263 20.61 -1.49 6.40
N GLU A 264 21.26 -2.37 7.15
CA GLU A 264 22.58 -2.92 6.81
C GLU A 264 22.50 -4.43 6.63
N ALA A 265 23.19 -4.95 5.62
CA ALA A 265 23.23 -6.37 5.31
C ALA A 265 23.64 -7.25 6.52
N GLY A 266 22.80 -8.20 6.86
CA GLY A 266 23.05 -9.19 7.94
C GLY A 266 22.86 -8.67 9.36
N LYS A 267 22.38 -7.44 9.56
CA LYS A 267 22.18 -6.86 10.90
C LYS A 267 20.89 -7.35 11.55
N ASN A 268 20.96 -7.42 12.90
CA ASN A 268 19.84 -7.69 13.79
C ASN A 268 19.41 -6.38 14.46
N TYR A 269 18.14 -5.99 14.25
CA TYR A 269 17.56 -4.75 14.79
C TYR A 269 16.94 -4.91 16.19
N GLY A 270 16.99 -6.12 16.73
CA GLY A 270 16.86 -6.38 18.17
C GLY A 270 15.49 -6.83 18.65
N TRP A 271 14.41 -6.62 17.90
CA TRP A 271 13.08 -7.04 18.34
C TRP A 271 12.96 -8.56 18.51
N PRO A 272 12.35 -9.09 19.61
CA PRO A 272 11.85 -8.36 20.80
C PRO A 272 12.84 -8.30 21.97
N VAL A 273 14.09 -8.69 21.76
CA VAL A 273 15.14 -8.75 22.80
C VAL A 273 15.50 -7.37 23.29
N ILE A 274 15.53 -6.40 22.38
CA ILE A 274 15.73 -4.98 22.63
C ILE A 274 14.62 -4.22 21.95
N GLY A 275 14.02 -3.26 22.65
CA GLY A 275 13.02 -2.34 22.12
C GLY A 275 12.90 -1.13 23.04
N TYR A 276 12.46 0.00 22.49
CA TYR A 276 12.32 1.27 23.21
C TYR A 276 10.89 1.53 23.72
N GLY A 277 9.92 0.71 23.32
CA GLY A 277 8.54 0.79 23.77
C GLY A 277 8.22 -0.15 24.92
N VAL A 278 7.03 -0.01 25.48
CA VAL A 278 6.52 -0.88 26.55
C VAL A 278 5.60 -1.93 25.93
N ASN A 279 5.91 -3.21 26.15
CA ASN A 279 5.12 -4.30 25.62
C ASN A 279 3.68 -4.32 26.16
N TYR A 280 2.74 -4.81 25.35
CA TYR A 280 1.34 -4.98 25.76
C TYR A 280 1.21 -6.18 26.70
N GLY A 281 0.60 -5.94 27.84
CA GLY A 281 0.30 -6.98 28.82
C GLY A 281 0.91 -6.71 30.19
N PRO A 282 0.29 -7.24 31.27
CA PRO A 282 0.79 -7.02 32.62
C PRO A 282 2.13 -7.75 32.85
N GLY A 283 3.12 -7.03 33.32
CA GLY A 283 4.42 -7.59 33.71
C GLY A 283 5.40 -7.83 32.57
N LEU A 284 5.15 -7.31 31.37
CA LEU A 284 6.14 -7.27 30.29
C LEU A 284 6.89 -5.95 30.34
N PRO A 285 8.25 -5.96 30.27
CA PRO A 285 9.06 -4.75 30.23
C PRO A 285 8.82 -3.97 28.95
#